data_2bf27aa92cded956766c42bbf53089df
#
_entry.id   2bf27aa92cded956766c42bbf53089df
#
_cell.length_a   1.000
_cell.length_b   1.000
_cell.length_c   1.000
_cell.angle_alpha   90.00
_cell.angle_beta   90.00
_cell.angle_gamma   90.00
#
_symmetry.space_group_name_H-M   'P 1'
#
loop_
_entity.id
_entity.type
_entity.pdbx_description
1 polymer ?
#
loop_
_entity_poly.entity_id
_entity_poly.type
_entity_poly.pdbx_seq_one_letter_code
_entity_poly.pdbx_strand_id
1 'polypeptide(L)'
;QNQAVELSLLNPNVSAGLSIDVLGNMLPVTKTSNATGQVSVAVFSGNVPTSVQVVAKLPGTGIQTNSNTLTVASGKAVQRAASIALNAWSVEGMNVDGTETTVTFSLADRQGNPVPDGTEINFVAESGVMIPPTCVVTGGKSRCVSTFRSSGTRPVSGRVSILAYVPGEEDF
;
A
#
# COMPACT_ATOMS: atom_id res chain seq x y z
N GLN A 1 -3.24 10.03 32.92
CA GLN A 1 -2.47 11.28 32.82
C GLN A 1 -1.12 11.06 33.51
N ASN A 2 -0.05 11.51 32.88
CA ASN A 2 1.32 11.32 33.34
C ASN A 2 1.74 9.84 33.50
N GLN A 3 1.24 8.97 32.64
CA GLN A 3 1.67 7.58 32.62
C GLN A 3 2.94 7.42 31.78
N ALA A 4 3.89 6.66 32.31
CA ALA A 4 5.05 6.25 31.55
C ALA A 4 4.63 5.19 30.53
N VAL A 5 4.97 5.38 29.26
CA VAL A 5 4.74 4.46 28.15
C VAL A 5 6.06 4.15 27.50
N GLU A 6 6.38 2.88 27.41
CA GLU A 6 7.52 2.38 26.67
C GLU A 6 7.14 2.22 25.18
N LEU A 7 7.95 2.80 24.30
CA LEU A 7 7.77 2.80 22.86
C LEU A 7 8.96 2.11 22.20
N SER A 8 8.69 1.15 21.34
CA SER A 8 9.73 0.40 20.63
C SER A 8 9.31 0.10 19.20
N LEU A 9 10.26 -0.19 18.34
CA LEU A 9 9.98 -0.70 17.00
C LEU A 9 9.74 -2.22 17.06
N LEU A 10 8.68 -2.69 16.42
CA LEU A 10 8.39 -4.12 16.32
C LEU A 10 9.33 -4.76 15.29
N ASN A 11 10.12 -5.74 15.73
CA ASN A 11 11.06 -6.47 14.89
C ASN A 11 11.92 -5.57 14.00
N PRO A 12 12.64 -4.59 14.57
CA PRO A 12 13.42 -3.67 13.77
C PRO A 12 14.50 -4.44 13.00
N ASN A 13 14.49 -4.29 11.68
CA ASN A 13 15.61 -4.76 10.87
C ASN A 13 16.79 -3.80 11.11
N VAL A 14 17.79 -4.27 11.84
CA VAL A 14 18.97 -3.47 12.20
C VAL A 14 19.68 -2.91 10.96
N SER A 15 19.71 -3.69 9.88
CA SER A 15 20.31 -3.27 8.61
C SER A 15 19.51 -2.20 7.87
N ALA A 16 18.24 -1.98 8.22
CA ALA A 16 17.39 -0.98 7.57
C ALA A 16 17.68 0.44 8.05
N GLY A 17 18.39 0.63 9.17
CA GLY A 17 18.74 1.94 9.71
C GLY A 17 17.58 2.73 10.29
N LEU A 18 16.46 2.07 10.59
CA LEU A 18 15.34 2.70 11.30
C LEU A 18 15.74 3.12 12.70
N SER A 19 15.18 4.23 13.18
CA SER A 19 15.44 4.70 14.55
C SER A 19 14.20 5.32 15.17
N ILE A 20 14.15 5.32 16.51
CA ILE A 20 13.03 5.83 17.29
C ILE A 20 13.50 6.91 18.24
N ASP A 21 12.76 8.01 18.33
CA ASP A 21 12.96 9.21 19.16
C ASP A 21 14.17 10.05 18.77
N VAL A 22 15.35 9.44 18.64
CA VAL A 22 16.60 10.08 18.23
C VAL A 22 17.20 9.29 17.08
N LEU A 23 17.75 10.00 16.09
CA LEU A 23 18.41 9.38 14.95
C LEU A 23 19.54 8.44 15.41
N GLY A 24 19.51 7.20 14.91
CA GLY A 24 20.45 6.14 15.28
C GLY A 24 20.04 5.33 16.52
N ASN A 25 19.02 5.72 17.26
CA ASN A 25 18.53 4.94 18.39
C ASN A 25 17.53 3.86 17.95
N MET A 26 17.83 2.63 18.28
CA MET A 26 16.96 1.46 18.01
C MET A 26 16.40 0.84 19.29
N LEU A 27 16.83 1.34 20.46
CA LEU A 27 16.38 0.83 21.75
C LEU A 27 15.02 1.43 22.14
N PRO A 28 14.23 0.71 22.94
CA PRO A 28 12.99 1.25 23.48
C PRO A 28 13.19 2.56 24.21
N VAL A 29 12.24 3.47 24.07
CA VAL A 29 12.24 4.77 24.74
C VAL A 29 11.00 4.92 25.61
N THR A 30 11.15 5.56 26.77
CA THR A 30 10.03 5.84 27.67
C THR A 30 9.63 7.30 27.55
N LYS A 31 8.36 7.54 27.27
CA LYS A 31 7.74 8.86 27.21
C LYS A 31 6.59 8.94 28.24
N THR A 32 6.32 10.11 28.74
CA THR A 32 5.20 10.36 29.63
C THR A 32 4.02 10.92 28.85
N SER A 33 2.84 10.35 29.06
CA SER A 33 1.62 10.87 28.43
C SER A 33 1.28 12.27 28.94
N ASN A 34 0.76 13.10 28.03
CA ASN A 34 0.30 14.45 28.37
C ASN A 34 -1.04 14.42 29.14
N ALA A 35 -1.58 15.61 29.43
CA ALA A 35 -2.83 15.77 30.18
C ALA A 35 -4.05 15.13 29.48
N THR A 36 -4.00 14.96 28.16
CA THR A 36 -5.05 14.30 27.36
C THR A 36 -4.81 12.78 27.20
N GLY A 37 -3.75 12.24 27.82
CA GLY A 37 -3.42 10.82 27.75
C GLY A 37 -2.67 10.41 26.48
N GLN A 38 -2.18 11.37 25.69
CA GLN A 38 -1.47 11.10 24.45
C GLN A 38 0.04 11.05 24.67
N VAL A 39 0.70 10.21 23.92
CA VAL A 39 2.16 10.14 23.80
C VAL A 39 2.54 10.20 22.33
N SER A 40 3.64 10.85 22.01
CA SER A 40 4.17 10.92 20.66
C SER A 40 5.66 10.57 20.63
N VAL A 41 6.09 9.97 19.54
CA VAL A 41 7.49 9.64 19.30
C VAL A 41 7.81 9.83 17.81
N ALA A 42 8.99 10.31 17.50
CA ALA A 42 9.50 10.38 16.13
C ALA A 42 10.03 9.01 15.71
N VAL A 43 9.72 8.61 14.48
CA VAL A 43 10.36 7.46 13.82
C VAL A 43 11.10 7.99 12.60
N PHE A 44 12.39 7.69 12.53
CA PHE A 44 13.26 8.10 11.42
C PHE A 44 13.41 6.92 10.47
N SER A 45 13.23 7.20 9.18
CA SER A 45 13.48 6.21 8.13
C SER A 45 14.96 5.89 8.02
N GLY A 46 15.27 4.64 7.69
CA GLY A 46 16.59 4.25 7.24
C GLY A 46 16.74 4.38 5.71
N ASN A 47 17.78 3.74 5.20
CA ASN A 47 18.15 3.75 3.78
C ASN A 47 17.64 2.50 3.01
N VAL A 48 17.04 1.55 3.71
CA VAL A 48 16.51 0.32 3.12
C VAL A 48 15.00 0.30 3.24
N PRO A 49 14.28 0.08 2.15
CA PRO A 49 12.84 -0.08 2.17
C PRO A 49 12.41 -1.19 3.12
N THR A 50 11.50 -0.87 4.00
CA THR A 50 11.02 -1.80 5.01
C THR A 50 9.70 -1.33 5.62
N SER A 51 8.96 -2.26 6.20
CA SER A 51 7.76 -1.95 6.96
C SER A 51 8.01 -2.16 8.45
N VAL A 52 7.52 -1.26 9.28
CA VAL A 52 7.69 -1.30 10.72
C VAL A 52 6.41 -0.85 11.44
N GLN A 53 6.22 -1.33 12.65
CA GLN A 53 5.20 -0.85 13.57
C GLN A 53 5.86 -0.36 14.84
N VAL A 54 5.24 0.63 15.49
CA VAL A 54 5.62 1.06 16.83
C VAL A 54 4.75 0.30 17.83
N VAL A 55 5.39 -0.33 18.80
CA VAL A 55 4.72 -0.94 19.93
C VAL A 55 4.72 0.05 21.08
N ALA A 56 3.55 0.33 21.64
CA ALA A 56 3.39 1.08 22.88
C ALA A 56 3.00 0.11 23.99
N LYS A 57 3.78 0.09 25.06
CA LYS A 57 3.60 -0.80 26.20
C LYS A 57 3.51 0.00 27.50
N LEU A 58 2.58 -0.35 28.36
CA LEU A 58 2.49 0.20 29.70
C LEU A 58 3.35 -0.66 30.66
N PRO A 59 4.47 -0.14 31.16
CA PRO A 59 5.37 -0.91 32.02
C PRO A 59 4.66 -1.47 33.26
N GLY A 60 5.00 -2.72 33.60
CA GLY A 60 4.42 -3.40 34.78
C GLY A 60 3.00 -3.92 34.62
N THR A 61 2.38 -3.81 33.43
CA THR A 61 1.00 -4.20 33.23
C THR A 61 0.87 -5.16 32.04
N GLY A 62 0.93 -5.84 31.47
CA GLY A 62 0.73 -6.63 30.24
C GLY A 62 -0.01 -5.88 29.11
N ILE A 63 -0.34 -4.60 29.30
CA ILE A 63 -1.08 -3.81 28.30
C ILE A 63 -0.11 -3.30 27.24
N GLN A 64 -0.39 -3.63 25.97
CA GLN A 64 0.34 -3.14 24.81
C GLN A 64 -0.57 -2.96 23.60
N THR A 65 -0.17 -2.10 22.68
CA THR A 65 -0.83 -1.89 21.39
C THR A 65 0.21 -1.57 20.32
N ASN A 66 -0.14 -1.79 19.05
CA ASN A 66 0.71 -1.49 17.93
C ASN A 66 0.12 -0.33 17.11
N SER A 67 0.99 0.47 16.52
CA SER A 67 0.58 1.44 15.51
C SER A 67 0.11 0.75 14.22
N ASN A 68 -0.48 1.53 13.33
CA ASN A 68 -0.54 1.13 11.92
C ASN A 68 0.86 0.89 11.37
N THR A 69 0.96 0.08 10.31
CA THR A 69 2.23 -0.16 9.64
C THR A 69 2.75 1.14 9.01
N LEU A 70 3.98 1.48 9.35
CA LEU A 70 4.75 2.54 8.72
C LEU A 70 5.63 1.88 7.65
N THR A 71 5.61 2.40 6.43
CA THR A 71 6.39 1.85 5.34
C THR A 71 7.43 2.85 4.87
N VAL A 72 8.69 2.42 4.85
CA VAL A 72 9.75 3.09 4.12
C VAL A 72 9.80 2.46 2.74
N ALA A 73 9.37 3.19 1.72
CA ALA A 73 9.42 2.76 0.33
C ALA A 73 10.59 3.41 -0.38
N SER A 74 11.28 2.68 -1.27
CA SER A 74 12.38 3.23 -2.06
C SER A 74 11.86 4.10 -3.20
N GLY A 75 10.61 4.02 -3.53
CA GLY A 75 10.08 4.86 -4.56
C GLY A 75 9.03 4.25 -5.46
N LYS A 76 9.29 4.33 -6.77
CA LYS A 76 8.31 4.09 -7.82
C LYS A 76 8.03 2.61 -8.02
N ALA A 77 6.83 2.31 -8.52
CA ALA A 77 6.47 0.99 -9.00
C ALA A 77 7.42 0.50 -10.09
N VAL A 78 7.70 -0.79 -10.14
CA VAL A 78 8.42 -1.43 -11.24
C VAL A 78 7.54 -2.46 -11.93
N GLN A 79 7.69 -2.58 -13.25
CA GLN A 79 6.83 -3.47 -14.05
C GLN A 79 6.90 -4.93 -13.61
N ARG A 80 8.08 -5.43 -13.25
CA ARG A 80 8.28 -6.82 -12.80
C ARG A 80 7.56 -7.17 -11.50
N ALA A 81 7.23 -6.15 -10.68
CA ALA A 81 6.52 -6.29 -9.41
C ALA A 81 5.06 -5.82 -9.52
N ALA A 82 4.56 -5.66 -10.74
CA ALA A 82 3.16 -5.35 -11.01
C ALA A 82 2.39 -6.62 -11.41
N SER A 83 1.15 -6.73 -10.96
CA SER A 83 0.26 -7.83 -11.33
C SER A 83 -1.16 -7.34 -11.53
N ILE A 84 -1.85 -7.95 -12.51
CA ILE A 84 -3.26 -7.73 -12.77
C ILE A 84 -4.03 -9.04 -12.59
N ALA A 85 -5.15 -8.98 -11.91
CA ALA A 85 -6.03 -10.12 -11.68
C ALA A 85 -7.47 -9.76 -11.98
N LEU A 86 -8.21 -10.69 -12.55
CA LEU A 86 -9.64 -10.56 -12.84
C LEU A 86 -10.42 -11.56 -12.00
N ASN A 87 -11.59 -11.15 -11.50
CA ASN A 87 -12.49 -12.04 -10.80
C ASN A 87 -13.10 -13.09 -11.76
N ALA A 88 -13.42 -12.68 -12.98
CA ALA A 88 -13.87 -13.57 -14.05
C ALA A 88 -13.19 -13.19 -15.37
N TRP A 89 -12.57 -14.18 -16.02
CA TRP A 89 -11.86 -14.02 -17.31
C TRP A 89 -12.82 -14.00 -18.50
N SER A 90 -14.02 -14.54 -18.32
CA SER A 90 -15.08 -14.57 -19.35
C SER A 90 -16.37 -14.05 -18.76
N VAL A 91 -16.97 -13.09 -19.42
CA VAL A 91 -18.26 -12.51 -19.08
C VAL A 91 -19.14 -12.48 -20.32
N GLU A 92 -20.47 -12.60 -20.14
CA GLU A 92 -21.42 -12.52 -21.26
C GLU A 92 -21.59 -11.07 -21.72
N GLY A 93 -20.50 -10.50 -22.24
CA GLY A 93 -20.42 -9.10 -22.69
C GLY A 93 -20.60 -8.92 -24.18
N MET A 94 -20.62 -10.01 -24.97
CA MET A 94 -20.67 -9.93 -26.43
C MET A 94 -22.02 -9.42 -26.92
N ASN A 95 -23.08 -9.91 -26.33
CA ASN A 95 -24.46 -9.58 -26.73
C ASN A 95 -25.22 -8.76 -25.67
N VAL A 96 -24.63 -8.60 -24.46
CA VAL A 96 -25.32 -7.96 -23.35
C VAL A 96 -24.44 -6.80 -22.84
N ASP A 97 -25.04 -5.59 -22.75
CA ASP A 97 -24.43 -4.44 -22.09
C ASP A 97 -24.55 -4.57 -20.56
N GLY A 98 -23.57 -4.01 -19.86
CA GLY A 98 -23.63 -3.89 -18.41
C GLY A 98 -23.13 -5.13 -17.66
N THR A 99 -22.60 -6.16 -18.33
CA THR A 99 -21.94 -7.26 -17.62
C THR A 99 -20.60 -6.82 -17.09
N GLU A 100 -20.25 -7.27 -15.89
CA GLU A 100 -19.13 -6.74 -15.13
C GLU A 100 -18.15 -7.83 -14.70
N THR A 101 -16.88 -7.45 -14.60
CA THR A 101 -15.84 -8.19 -13.88
C THR A 101 -14.93 -7.23 -13.13
N THR A 102 -14.52 -7.63 -11.95
CA THR A 102 -13.58 -6.85 -11.14
C THR A 102 -12.15 -7.06 -11.60
N VAL A 103 -11.42 -5.98 -11.76
CA VAL A 103 -10.01 -5.94 -12.11
C VAL A 103 -9.24 -5.41 -10.92
N THR A 104 -8.32 -6.21 -10.40
CA THR A 104 -7.43 -5.83 -9.30
C THR A 104 -6.02 -5.68 -9.85
N PHE A 105 -5.41 -4.53 -9.61
CA PHE A 105 -4.02 -4.25 -9.97
C PHE A 105 -3.20 -4.03 -8.70
N SER A 106 -2.13 -4.79 -8.55
CA SER A 106 -1.22 -4.72 -7.42
C SER A 106 0.16 -4.32 -7.88
N LEU A 107 0.83 -3.50 -7.08
CA LEU A 107 2.13 -2.89 -7.38
C LEU A 107 3.12 -3.13 -6.24
N ALA A 108 4.41 -3.15 -6.57
CA ALA A 108 5.46 -3.04 -5.58
C ALA A 108 6.67 -2.30 -6.17
N ASP A 109 7.58 -1.87 -5.30
CA ASP A 109 8.88 -1.36 -5.68
C ASP A 109 9.86 -2.50 -6.04
N ARG A 110 11.12 -2.17 -6.35
CA ARG A 110 12.15 -3.16 -6.72
C ARG A 110 12.40 -4.22 -5.64
N GLN A 111 12.16 -3.89 -4.38
CA GLN A 111 12.37 -4.74 -3.22
C GLN A 111 11.11 -5.50 -2.79
N GLY A 112 9.99 -5.29 -3.47
CA GLY A 112 8.71 -5.90 -3.12
C GLY A 112 7.93 -5.17 -2.03
N ASN A 113 8.32 -3.93 -1.69
CA ASN A 113 7.58 -3.13 -0.71
C ASN A 113 6.44 -2.36 -1.37
N PRO A 114 5.44 -1.95 -0.59
CA PRO A 114 4.38 -1.09 -1.07
C PRO A 114 4.92 0.22 -1.69
N VAL A 115 4.31 0.64 -2.79
CA VAL A 115 4.57 1.97 -3.36
C VAL A 115 3.99 3.07 -2.46
N PRO A 116 4.50 4.31 -2.54
CA PRO A 116 4.02 5.42 -1.73
C PRO A 116 2.52 5.68 -1.91
N ASP A 117 1.87 6.08 -0.82
CA ASP A 117 0.52 6.62 -0.87
C ASP A 117 0.48 7.85 -1.79
N GLY A 118 -0.62 8.01 -2.53
CA GLY A 118 -0.73 9.03 -3.55
C GLY A 118 -0.34 8.57 -4.95
N THR A 119 0.21 7.35 -5.10
CA THR A 119 0.47 6.78 -6.44
C THR A 119 -0.84 6.54 -7.17
N GLU A 120 -1.00 7.21 -8.31
CA GLU A 120 -2.20 7.10 -9.16
C GLU A 120 -2.03 5.99 -10.18
N ILE A 121 -3.04 5.14 -10.30
CA ILE A 121 -3.12 4.04 -11.26
C ILE A 121 -4.27 4.34 -12.23
N ASN A 122 -4.00 4.21 -13.50
CA ASN A 122 -4.98 4.41 -14.57
C ASN A 122 -5.35 3.09 -15.22
N PHE A 123 -6.62 2.91 -15.54
CA PHE A 123 -7.17 1.74 -16.21
C PHE A 123 -7.82 2.14 -17.54
N VAL A 124 -7.49 1.42 -18.59
CA VAL A 124 -8.06 1.61 -19.93
C VAL A 124 -8.49 0.25 -20.48
N ALA A 125 -9.68 0.18 -21.03
CA ALA A 125 -10.17 -0.97 -21.78
C ALA A 125 -10.28 -0.63 -23.26
N GLU A 126 -9.91 -1.56 -24.12
CA GLU A 126 -10.04 -1.45 -25.59
C GLU A 126 -11.50 -1.24 -26.03
N SER A 127 -12.43 -1.82 -25.28
CA SER A 127 -13.87 -1.70 -25.47
C SER A 127 -14.55 -1.80 -24.12
N GLY A 128 -15.75 -1.26 -23.97
CA GLY A 128 -16.41 -1.14 -22.68
C GLY A 128 -15.83 0.02 -21.85
N VAL A 129 -16.05 0.00 -20.56
CA VAL A 129 -15.61 1.06 -19.64
C VAL A 129 -14.99 0.48 -18.38
N MET A 130 -14.02 1.21 -17.81
CA MET A 130 -13.46 0.95 -16.50
C MET A 130 -14.06 1.91 -15.47
N ILE A 131 -14.51 1.38 -14.32
CA ILE A 131 -15.20 2.16 -13.27
C ILE A 131 -14.63 1.82 -11.89
N PRO A 132 -13.92 2.73 -11.21
CA PRO A 132 -13.43 4.01 -11.73
C PRO A 132 -12.29 3.81 -12.73
N PRO A 133 -12.04 4.77 -13.67
CA PRO A 133 -10.93 4.68 -14.62
C PRO A 133 -9.57 4.97 -13.95
N THR A 134 -9.59 5.61 -12.79
CA THR A 134 -8.38 5.92 -12.01
C THR A 134 -8.58 5.55 -10.55
N CYS A 135 -7.50 5.19 -9.88
CA CYS A 135 -7.49 4.88 -8.48
C CYS A 135 -6.17 5.33 -7.85
N VAL A 136 -6.21 5.83 -6.63
CA VAL A 136 -5.04 6.28 -5.88
C VAL A 136 -4.74 5.29 -4.76
N VAL A 137 -3.47 4.89 -4.67
CA VAL A 137 -2.98 4.04 -3.57
C VAL A 137 -3.08 4.78 -2.25
N THR A 138 -3.64 4.14 -1.24
CA THR A 138 -3.78 4.70 0.11
C THR A 138 -3.58 3.65 1.18
N GLY A 139 -3.10 4.08 2.35
CA GLY A 139 -2.95 3.23 3.54
C GLY A 139 -1.94 2.10 3.37
N GLY A 140 -0.91 2.30 2.56
CA GLY A 140 0.18 1.34 2.34
C GLY A 140 -0.24 0.06 1.62
N LYS A 141 -1.40 0.03 0.96
CA LYS A 141 -1.94 -1.21 0.38
C LYS A 141 -1.44 -1.53 -1.03
N SER A 142 -0.80 -0.63 -1.73
CA SER A 142 -0.24 -0.82 -3.10
C SER A 142 -1.14 -1.60 -4.07
N ARG A 143 -2.45 -1.44 -3.92
CA ARG A 143 -3.45 -2.17 -4.68
C ARG A 143 -4.62 -1.29 -5.02
N CYS A 144 -5.08 -1.38 -6.26
CA CYS A 144 -6.26 -0.72 -6.77
C CYS A 144 -7.25 -1.70 -7.38
N VAL A 145 -8.51 -1.35 -7.30
CA VAL A 145 -9.61 -2.14 -7.85
C VAL A 145 -10.43 -1.25 -8.77
N SER A 146 -10.71 -1.74 -9.96
CA SER A 146 -11.63 -1.15 -10.92
C SER A 146 -12.58 -2.22 -11.44
N THR A 147 -13.73 -1.84 -11.93
CA THR A 147 -14.71 -2.76 -12.54
C THR A 147 -14.74 -2.51 -14.03
N PHE A 148 -14.49 -3.55 -14.82
CA PHE A 148 -14.79 -3.54 -16.23
C PHE A 148 -16.30 -3.77 -16.42
N ARG A 149 -16.92 -2.97 -17.27
CA ARG A 149 -18.33 -3.10 -17.68
C ARG A 149 -18.43 -3.12 -19.19
N SER A 150 -19.10 -4.14 -19.73
CA SER A 150 -19.33 -4.25 -21.17
C SER A 150 -20.26 -3.14 -21.67
N SER A 151 -19.87 -2.46 -22.73
CA SER A 151 -20.68 -1.44 -23.40
C SER A 151 -20.12 -1.07 -24.77
N GLY A 152 -20.92 -0.47 -25.62
CA GLY A 152 -20.49 0.09 -26.90
C GLY A 152 -20.09 -0.97 -27.94
N THR A 153 -19.15 -0.63 -28.81
CA THR A 153 -18.69 -1.51 -29.90
C THR A 153 -17.86 -2.67 -29.35
N ARG A 154 -18.17 -3.89 -29.81
CA ARG A 154 -17.42 -5.10 -29.42
C ARG A 154 -16.34 -5.43 -30.45
N PRO A 155 -15.15 -5.85 -29.99
CA PRO A 155 -14.18 -6.43 -30.90
C PRO A 155 -14.70 -7.71 -31.54
N VAL A 156 -14.42 -7.90 -32.81
CA VAL A 156 -14.87 -9.09 -33.57
C VAL A 156 -14.35 -10.39 -32.94
N SER A 157 -13.19 -10.33 -32.31
CA SER A 157 -12.57 -11.48 -31.62
C SER A 157 -13.29 -11.87 -30.33
N GLY A 158 -14.21 -11.06 -29.81
CA GLY A 158 -14.83 -11.21 -28.50
C GLY A 158 -13.86 -11.03 -27.32
N ARG A 159 -12.63 -10.57 -27.59
CA ARG A 159 -11.60 -10.32 -26.57
C ARG A 159 -11.41 -8.82 -26.36
N VAL A 160 -11.32 -8.40 -25.09
CA VAL A 160 -11.05 -7.03 -24.71
C VAL A 160 -9.73 -6.97 -23.98
N SER A 161 -8.82 -6.13 -24.46
CA SER A 161 -7.58 -5.84 -23.76
C SER A 161 -7.84 -4.81 -22.68
N ILE A 162 -7.34 -5.06 -21.46
CA ILE A 162 -7.37 -4.12 -20.35
C ILE A 162 -5.92 -3.77 -20.01
N LEU A 163 -5.62 -2.47 -20.03
CA LEU A 163 -4.34 -1.91 -19.64
C LEU A 163 -4.48 -1.19 -18.31
N ALA A 164 -3.62 -1.55 -17.34
CA ALA A 164 -3.40 -0.75 -16.14
C ALA A 164 -1.99 -0.17 -16.22
N TYR A 165 -1.85 1.12 -15.96
CA TYR A 165 -0.55 1.78 -16.01
C TYR A 165 -0.39 2.83 -14.90
N VAL A 166 0.87 3.08 -14.53
CA VAL A 166 1.28 3.96 -13.45
C VAL A 166 2.64 4.56 -13.80
N PRO A 167 2.95 5.78 -13.36
CA PRO A 167 4.31 6.30 -13.42
C PRO A 167 5.24 5.39 -12.60
N GLY A 168 6.19 4.77 -13.25
CA GLY A 168 7.10 3.79 -12.66
C GLY A 168 8.56 4.22 -12.73
N GLU A 169 9.42 3.34 -12.24
CA GLU A 169 10.85 3.37 -12.46
C GLU A 169 11.17 2.43 -13.63
N GLU A 170 11.95 2.91 -14.58
CA GLU A 170 12.40 2.08 -15.70
C GLU A 170 13.49 1.11 -15.23
N ASP A 171 13.39 -0.14 -15.64
CA ASP A 171 14.44 -1.14 -15.50
C ASP A 171 15.27 -1.13 -16.80
N PHE A 172 16.51 -0.66 -16.73
CA PHE A 172 17.50 -0.74 -17.79
C PHE A 172 18.43 -1.92 -17.55
#